data_ea90c27df577d57b7b7541031a3a2c80
#
_entry.id   ea90c27df577d57b7b7541031a3a2c80
#
_cell.length_a   1.000
_cell.length_b   1.000
_cell.length_c   1.000
_cell.angle_alpha   90.00
_cell.angle_beta   90.00
_cell.angle_gamma   90.00
#
_symmetry.space_group_name_H-M   'P 1'
#
loop_
_entity.id
_entity.type
_entity.pdbx_description
1 polymer ?
#
loop_
_entity_poly.entity_id
_entity_poly.type
_entity_poly.pdbx_seq_one_letter_code
_entity_poly.pdbx_strand_id
1 'polypeptide(L)'
;MKNDLAKNDMRRKIKAFLWNRLHLMLSKCEVYPTTQGIDFTGYRYFHNGLVLVRKRVATKQRRTLKHFLVKLICESKMNYEFARSQLASMWGILKWAKTYNFRQAFRFEYIFKEVTELAAV
;
A
#
# COMPACT_ATOMS: atom_id res chain seq x y z
N MET A 1 18.86 -15.48 23.15
CA MET A 1 20.19 -15.96 22.70
C MET A 1 20.12 -17.00 21.58
N LYS A 2 19.45 -18.13 21.75
CA LYS A 2 19.36 -19.18 20.70
C LYS A 2 18.76 -18.65 19.38
N ASN A 3 17.77 -17.80 19.42
CA ASN A 3 17.14 -17.23 18.21
C ASN A 3 18.06 -16.30 17.44
N ASP A 4 18.93 -15.56 18.10
CA ASP A 4 19.83 -14.61 17.44
C ASP A 4 20.99 -15.31 16.74
N LEU A 5 21.49 -16.41 17.34
CA LEU A 5 22.52 -17.26 16.72
C LEU A 5 21.97 -17.93 15.45
N ALA A 6 20.75 -18.49 15.50
CA ALA A 6 20.09 -19.10 14.34
C ALA A 6 19.83 -18.10 13.22
N LYS A 7 19.39 -16.89 13.57
CA LYS A 7 19.17 -15.78 12.60
C LYS A 7 20.46 -15.38 11.91
N ASN A 8 21.54 -15.23 12.67
CA ASN A 8 22.85 -14.86 12.13
C ASN A 8 23.44 -15.96 11.24
N ASP A 9 23.23 -17.21 11.59
CA ASP A 9 23.68 -18.35 10.81
C ASP A 9 22.95 -18.43 9.46
N MET A 10 21.63 -18.30 9.48
CA MET A 10 20.82 -18.27 8.25
C MET A 10 21.19 -17.10 7.34
N ARG A 11 21.38 -15.92 7.90
CA ARG A 11 21.83 -14.73 7.18
C ARG A 11 23.18 -14.97 6.49
N ARG A 12 24.11 -15.59 7.18
CA ARG A 12 25.43 -15.94 6.67
C ARG A 12 25.33 -16.94 5.51
N LYS A 13 24.52 -17.97 5.66
CA LYS A 13 24.27 -18.99 4.62
C LYS A 13 23.68 -18.38 3.35
N ILE A 14 22.69 -17.50 3.50
CA ILE A 14 22.07 -16.79 2.36
C ILE A 14 23.09 -15.91 1.64
N LYS A 15 23.88 -15.13 2.37
CA LYS A 15 24.91 -14.27 1.78
C LYS A 15 25.97 -15.09 1.04
N ALA A 16 26.42 -16.20 1.61
CA ALA A 16 27.38 -17.09 0.99
C ALA A 16 26.82 -17.73 -0.28
N PHE A 17 25.59 -18.20 -0.26
CA PHE A 17 24.92 -18.75 -1.44
C PHE A 17 24.81 -17.73 -2.58
N LEU A 18 24.34 -16.52 -2.27
CA LEU A 18 24.19 -15.46 -3.27
C LEU A 18 25.53 -15.08 -3.90
N TRP A 19 26.58 -14.98 -3.11
CA TRP A 19 27.89 -14.65 -3.62
C TRP A 19 28.51 -15.79 -4.45
N ASN A 20 28.47 -17.01 -3.93
CA ASN A 20 29.13 -18.16 -4.56
C ASN A 20 28.43 -18.62 -5.85
N ARG A 21 27.11 -18.51 -5.90
CA ARG A 21 26.30 -19.00 -7.01
C ARG A 21 25.96 -17.90 -8.05
N LEU A 22 25.65 -16.70 -7.58
CA LEU A 22 25.10 -15.63 -8.41
C LEU A 22 25.98 -14.38 -8.47
N HIS A 23 27.03 -14.32 -7.69
CA HIS A 23 27.90 -13.14 -7.50
C HIS A 23 27.12 -11.88 -7.13
N LEU A 24 26.06 -12.05 -6.33
CA LEU A 24 25.21 -10.96 -5.85
C LEU A 24 25.54 -10.61 -4.39
N MET A 25 25.55 -9.31 -4.12
CA MET A 25 25.67 -8.78 -2.76
C MET A 25 24.35 -8.20 -2.30
N LEU A 26 23.99 -8.43 -1.04
CA LEU A 26 22.80 -7.81 -0.44
C LEU A 26 23.13 -6.36 -0.06
N SER A 27 22.35 -5.42 -0.59
CA SER A 27 22.47 -4.01 -0.21
C SER A 27 21.92 -3.78 1.20
N LYS A 28 20.93 -4.56 1.61
CA LYS A 28 20.32 -4.51 2.92
C LYS A 28 19.89 -5.91 3.35
N CYS A 29 20.21 -6.27 4.59
CA CYS A 29 19.82 -7.56 5.14
C CYS A 29 19.43 -7.37 6.60
N GLU A 30 18.13 -7.26 6.84
CA GLU A 30 17.55 -7.10 8.17
C GLU A 30 16.65 -8.28 8.50
N VAL A 31 16.57 -8.61 9.79
CA VAL A 31 15.73 -9.69 10.28
C VAL A 31 14.68 -9.11 11.22
N TYR A 32 13.42 -9.36 10.93
CA TYR A 32 12.29 -8.85 11.71
C TYR A 32 11.47 -9.99 12.29
N PRO A 33 10.76 -9.77 13.42
CA PRO A 33 9.72 -10.69 13.86
C PRO A 33 8.59 -10.79 12.83
N THR A 34 8.05 -11.97 12.63
CA THR A 34 6.93 -12.19 11.70
C THR A 34 5.68 -11.41 12.08
N THR A 35 5.52 -11.09 13.36
CA THR A 35 4.40 -10.27 13.87
C THR A 35 4.42 -8.83 13.39
N GLN A 36 5.60 -8.32 13.02
CA GLN A 36 5.76 -6.96 12.52
C GLN A 36 5.22 -6.78 11.09
N GLY A 37 5.15 -7.86 10.32
CA GLY A 37 4.79 -7.82 8.92
C GLY A 37 5.92 -7.34 8.01
N ILE A 38 5.73 -7.48 6.72
CA ILE A 38 6.72 -7.15 5.68
C ILE A 38 6.10 -6.16 4.72
N ASP A 39 6.76 -5.03 4.50
CA ASP A 39 6.38 -4.05 3.49
C ASP A 39 6.89 -4.52 2.12
N PHE A 40 5.95 -4.73 1.19
CA PHE A 40 6.27 -5.11 -0.18
C PHE A 40 5.22 -4.56 -1.15
N THR A 41 5.66 -3.94 -2.23
CA THR A 41 4.79 -3.43 -3.32
C THR A 41 3.68 -2.47 -2.86
N GLY A 42 3.89 -1.70 -1.81
CA GLY A 42 2.91 -0.76 -1.25
C GLY A 42 1.95 -1.36 -0.23
N TYR A 43 2.11 -2.64 0.10
CA TYR A 43 1.32 -3.34 1.11
C TYR A 43 2.18 -3.82 2.26
N ARG A 44 1.52 -4.11 3.39
CA ARG A 44 2.14 -4.80 4.52
C ARG A 44 1.48 -6.16 4.69
N TYR A 45 2.27 -7.20 4.55
CA TYR A 45 1.84 -8.59 4.64
C TYR A 45 2.18 -9.17 6.00
N PHE A 46 1.20 -9.81 6.65
CA PHE A 46 1.38 -10.47 7.94
C PHE A 46 1.31 -11.99 7.76
N HIS A 47 1.94 -12.72 8.68
CA HIS A 47 2.00 -14.17 8.64
C HIS A 47 0.62 -14.88 8.76
N ASN A 48 -0.39 -14.19 9.29
CA ASN A 48 -1.77 -14.71 9.42
C ASN A 48 -2.63 -14.49 8.17
N GLY A 49 -2.06 -14.02 7.07
CA GLY A 49 -2.77 -13.73 5.84
C GLY A 49 -3.39 -12.33 5.77
N LEU A 50 -3.28 -11.52 6.82
CA LEU A 50 -3.75 -10.14 6.81
C LEU A 50 -2.88 -9.31 5.87
N VAL A 51 -3.52 -8.55 4.98
CA VAL A 51 -2.85 -7.60 4.07
C VAL A 51 -3.39 -6.21 4.32
N LEU A 52 -2.52 -5.28 4.66
CA LEU A 52 -2.86 -3.87 4.85
C LEU A 52 -2.14 -3.00 3.82
N VAL A 53 -2.73 -1.85 3.51
CA VAL A 53 -2.05 -0.85 2.68
C VAL A 53 -0.95 -0.19 3.52
N ARG A 54 0.23 -0.02 2.93
CA ARG A 54 1.36 0.64 3.59
C ARG A 54 0.97 2.04 4.04
N LYS A 55 1.36 2.43 5.27
CA LYS A 55 1.00 3.71 5.89
C LYS A 55 1.26 4.92 4.98
N ARG A 56 2.41 4.93 4.29
CA ARG A 56 2.76 6.01 3.37
C ARG A 56 1.78 6.14 2.21
N VAL A 57 1.38 5.02 1.62
CA VAL A 57 0.40 4.96 0.54
C VAL A 57 -0.98 5.39 1.03
N ALA A 58 -1.42 4.88 2.16
CA ALA A 58 -2.71 5.24 2.78
C ALA A 58 -2.79 6.73 3.10
N THR A 59 -1.71 7.33 3.61
CA THR A 59 -1.66 8.77 3.89
C THR A 59 -1.81 9.60 2.63
N LYS A 60 -1.14 9.22 1.55
CA LYS A 60 -1.25 9.90 0.25
C LYS A 60 -2.68 9.81 -0.30
N GLN A 61 -3.27 8.62 -0.28
CA GLN A 61 -4.64 8.40 -0.75
C GLN A 61 -5.66 9.20 0.07
N ARG A 62 -5.50 9.24 1.38
CA ARG A 62 -6.36 10.03 2.27
C ARG A 62 -6.35 11.51 1.92
N ARG A 63 -5.19 12.07 1.65
CA ARG A 63 -5.06 13.49 1.24
C ARG A 63 -5.79 13.74 -0.08
N THR A 64 -5.61 12.86 -1.05
CA THR A 64 -6.27 12.96 -2.36
C THR A 64 -7.79 12.86 -2.24
N LEU A 65 -8.30 11.93 -1.44
CA LEU A 65 -9.75 11.78 -1.20
C LEU A 65 -10.35 13.00 -0.51
N LYS A 66 -9.67 13.56 0.49
CA LYS A 66 -10.12 14.81 1.13
C LYS A 66 -10.18 15.97 0.12
N HIS A 67 -9.19 16.08 -0.73
CA HIS A 67 -9.15 17.12 -1.76
C HIS A 67 -10.33 17.00 -2.73
N PHE A 68 -10.62 15.81 -3.22
CA PHE A 68 -11.77 15.56 -4.10
C PHE A 68 -13.10 15.82 -3.40
N LEU A 69 -13.24 15.39 -2.15
CA LEU A 69 -14.45 15.61 -1.37
C LEU A 69 -14.75 17.11 -1.19
N VAL A 70 -13.73 17.89 -0.82
CA VAL A 70 -13.87 19.36 -0.68
C VAL A 70 -14.27 19.98 -2.01
N LYS A 71 -13.65 19.58 -3.11
CA LYS A 71 -14.03 20.11 -4.44
C LYS A 71 -15.45 19.76 -4.85
N LEU A 72 -15.92 18.56 -4.54
CA LEU A 72 -17.29 18.14 -4.82
C LEU A 72 -18.31 18.93 -3.98
N ILE A 73 -18.03 19.14 -2.70
CA ILE A 73 -18.90 19.90 -1.79
C ILE A 73 -18.97 21.37 -2.20
N CYS A 74 -17.83 21.98 -2.54
CA CYS A 74 -17.76 23.39 -2.92
C CYS A 74 -18.13 23.65 -4.40
N GLU A 75 -18.53 22.63 -5.14
CA GLU A 75 -18.84 22.71 -6.58
C GLU A 75 -17.73 23.40 -7.40
N SER A 76 -16.49 23.25 -6.99
CA SER A 76 -15.33 23.83 -7.66
C SER A 76 -15.04 23.12 -8.98
N LYS A 77 -14.53 23.85 -9.94
CA LYS A 77 -14.10 23.27 -11.22
C LYS A 77 -13.01 22.22 -11.01
N MET A 78 -13.23 21.04 -11.57
CA MET A 78 -12.32 19.91 -11.48
C MET A 78 -12.32 19.16 -12.81
N ASN A 79 -11.16 18.62 -13.21
CA ASN A 79 -11.12 17.70 -14.33
C ASN A 79 -11.60 16.32 -13.86
N TYR A 80 -12.87 16.02 -14.16
CA TYR A 80 -13.53 14.80 -13.71
C TYR A 80 -12.94 13.53 -14.33
N GLU A 81 -12.47 13.59 -15.57
CA GLU A 81 -11.81 12.44 -16.21
C GLU A 81 -10.50 12.07 -15.51
N PHE A 82 -9.68 13.08 -15.19
CA PHE A 82 -8.45 12.89 -14.45
C PHE A 82 -8.73 12.36 -13.03
N ALA A 83 -9.71 12.92 -12.35
CA ALA A 83 -10.14 12.48 -11.02
C ALA A 83 -10.63 11.04 -11.04
N ARG A 84 -11.44 10.67 -12.03
CA ARG A 84 -11.90 9.29 -12.22
C ARG A 84 -10.74 8.33 -12.44
N SER A 85 -9.78 8.70 -13.25
CA SER A 85 -8.56 7.93 -13.51
C SER A 85 -7.76 7.68 -12.23
N GLN A 86 -7.56 8.72 -11.42
CA GLN A 86 -6.88 8.59 -10.13
C GLN A 86 -7.63 7.69 -9.16
N LEU A 87 -8.95 7.84 -9.08
CA LEU A 87 -9.78 7.00 -8.19
C LEU A 87 -9.79 5.53 -8.62
N ALA A 88 -9.81 5.26 -9.92
CA ALA A 88 -9.69 3.91 -10.45
C ALA A 88 -8.33 3.28 -10.10
N SER A 89 -7.26 4.05 -10.18
CA SER A 89 -5.93 3.62 -9.74
C SER A 89 -5.87 3.33 -8.23
N MET A 90 -6.49 4.18 -7.42
CA MET A 90 -6.62 3.93 -5.97
C MET A 90 -7.39 2.63 -5.70
N TRP A 91 -8.50 2.39 -6.39
CA TRP A 91 -9.25 1.16 -6.25
C TRP A 91 -8.42 -0.06 -6.59
N GLY A 92 -7.57 0.03 -7.60
CA GLY A 92 -6.63 -1.01 -7.95
C GLY A 92 -5.71 -1.42 -6.79
N ILE A 93 -5.34 -0.47 -5.93
CA ILE A 93 -4.55 -0.73 -4.72
C ILE A 93 -5.45 -1.22 -3.57
N LEU A 94 -6.56 -0.54 -3.30
CA LEU A 94 -7.41 -0.78 -2.13
C LEU A 94 -8.12 -2.14 -2.17
N LYS A 95 -8.46 -2.64 -3.35
CA LYS A 95 -9.22 -3.90 -3.49
C LYS A 95 -8.45 -5.15 -3.02
N TRP A 96 -7.11 -5.11 -2.99
CA TRP A 96 -6.28 -6.26 -2.61
C TRP A 96 -5.90 -6.28 -1.12
N ALA A 97 -6.35 -5.29 -0.35
CA ALA A 97 -6.06 -5.16 1.07
C ALA A 97 -7.34 -5.03 1.90
N LYS A 98 -7.24 -5.20 3.20
CA LYS A 98 -8.35 -4.99 4.13
C LYS A 98 -8.53 -3.48 4.33
N THR A 99 -9.38 -2.84 3.52
CA THR A 99 -9.56 -1.39 3.47
C THR A 99 -11.00 -0.92 3.68
N TYR A 100 -11.89 -1.80 4.13
CA TYR A 100 -13.30 -1.46 4.30
C TYR A 100 -13.49 -0.23 5.21
N ASN A 101 -12.89 -0.24 6.39
CA ASN A 101 -13.01 0.88 7.34
C ASN A 101 -12.43 2.18 6.78
N PHE A 102 -11.28 2.10 6.10
CA PHE A 102 -10.66 3.24 5.43
C PHE A 102 -11.58 3.84 4.36
N ARG A 103 -12.14 2.99 3.50
CA ARG A 103 -13.03 3.43 2.42
C ARG A 103 -14.31 4.08 2.96
N GLN A 104 -14.87 3.53 4.05
CA GLN A 104 -16.04 4.11 4.70
C GLN A 104 -15.73 5.45 5.36
N ALA A 105 -14.60 5.55 6.08
CA ALA A 105 -14.18 6.77 6.77
C ALA A 105 -13.95 7.94 5.82
N PHE A 106 -13.41 7.68 4.64
CA PHE A 106 -13.10 8.71 3.62
C PHE A 106 -14.10 8.76 2.47
N ARG A 107 -15.20 8.03 2.57
CA ARG A 107 -16.30 8.00 1.60
C ARG A 107 -15.83 7.72 0.17
N PHE A 108 -14.95 6.78 0.01
CA PHE A 108 -14.33 6.45 -1.28
C PHE A 108 -15.38 6.10 -2.34
N GLU A 109 -16.33 5.22 -2.04
CA GLU A 109 -17.37 4.79 -2.96
C GLU A 109 -18.26 5.95 -3.40
N TYR A 110 -18.61 6.83 -2.47
CA TYR A 110 -19.42 8.02 -2.76
C TYR A 110 -18.67 8.95 -3.73
N ILE A 111 -17.42 9.27 -3.42
CA ILE A 111 -16.59 10.15 -4.26
C ILE A 111 -16.39 9.55 -5.64
N PHE A 112 -16.11 8.26 -5.73
CA PHE A 112 -15.91 7.55 -6.99
C PHE A 112 -17.17 7.57 -7.85
N LYS A 113 -18.32 7.32 -7.24
CA LYS A 113 -19.63 7.36 -7.93
C LYS A 113 -19.93 8.75 -8.47
N GLU A 114 -19.84 9.78 -7.63
CA GLU A 114 -20.12 11.17 -8.03
C GLU A 114 -19.20 11.63 -9.15
N VAL A 115 -17.91 11.36 -9.03
CA VAL A 115 -16.93 11.74 -10.07
C VAL A 115 -17.19 10.98 -11.37
N THR A 116 -17.56 9.71 -11.31
CA THR A 116 -17.87 8.91 -12.50
C THR A 116 -19.11 9.45 -13.21
N GLU A 117 -20.16 9.80 -12.47
CA GLU A 117 -21.39 10.41 -13.03
C GLU A 117 -21.10 11.77 -13.67
N LEU A 118 -20.33 12.62 -13.02
CA LEU A 118 -19.95 13.93 -13.55
C LEU A 118 -19.01 13.85 -14.75
N ALA A 119 -18.15 12.86 -14.81
CA ALA A 119 -17.27 12.62 -15.96
C ALA A 119 -18.03 12.11 -17.19
N ALA A 120 -19.18 11.48 -17.00
CA ALA A 120 -20.01 10.94 -18.07
C ALA A 120 -20.91 11.99 -18.75
N VAL A 121 -21.03 13.18 -18.15
CA VAL A 121 -21.90 14.27 -18.64
C VAL A 121 -21.22 15.15 -19.69
#